data_73e95c6d214b09ec71e1cb201a9347f4
#
_entry.id   73e95c6d214b09ec71e1cb201a9347f4
#
_cell.length_a   1.000
_cell.length_b   1.000
_cell.length_c   1.000
_cell.angle_alpha   90.00
_cell.angle_beta   90.00
_cell.angle_gamma   90.00
#
_symmetry.space_group_name_H-M   'P 1'
#
loop_
_entity.id
_entity.type
_entity.pdbx_description
1 polymer ?
#
loop_
_entity_poly.entity_id
_entity_poly.type
_entity_poly.pdbx_seq_one_letter_code
_entity_poly.pdbx_strand_id
1 'polypeptide(L)'
;MINEDSIEFYNTRLTFDYTQTKNLSAIQKDKIRVHGSQAENLLKNKDLAMFIHHFKFQLADELASIRGHGLDDNTQRIAISNELVGIDDFVNSLKRAVYHKNRLGNEQSPEA
;
A
#
# COMPACT_ATOMS: atom_id res chain seq x y z
N MET A 1 9.87 -0.76 -18.93
CA MET A 1 8.67 -0.49 -19.72
C MET A 1 7.60 -1.52 -19.40
N ILE A 2 6.36 -1.06 -19.22
CA ILE A 2 5.23 -1.96 -18.92
C ILE A 2 4.69 -2.49 -20.24
N ASN A 3 4.63 -3.82 -20.38
CA ASN A 3 4.07 -4.46 -21.59
C ASN A 3 2.54 -4.62 -21.45
N GLU A 4 1.87 -5.09 -22.49
CA GLU A 4 0.42 -5.22 -22.48
C GLU A 4 -0.10 -6.14 -21.38
N ASP A 5 0.59 -7.24 -21.12
CA ASP A 5 0.22 -8.18 -20.06
C ASP A 5 0.31 -7.52 -18.69
N SER A 6 1.34 -6.70 -18.48
CA SER A 6 1.50 -5.94 -17.22
C SER A 6 0.41 -4.89 -17.05
N ILE A 7 0.02 -4.22 -18.15
CA ILE A 7 -1.07 -3.24 -18.11
C ILE A 7 -2.39 -3.92 -17.76
N GLU A 8 -2.67 -5.05 -18.40
CA GLU A 8 -3.86 -5.84 -18.11
C GLU A 8 -3.89 -6.29 -16.66
N PHE A 9 -2.77 -6.75 -16.15
CA PHE A 9 -2.63 -7.14 -14.76
C PHE A 9 -2.88 -5.96 -13.82
N TYR A 10 -2.37 -4.79 -14.16
CA TYR A 10 -2.58 -3.56 -13.40
C TYR A 10 -4.05 -3.17 -13.30
N ASN A 11 -4.80 -3.41 -14.39
CA ASN A 11 -6.20 -3.03 -14.46
C ASN A 11 -7.12 -4.05 -13.79
N THR A 12 -6.60 -5.22 -13.44
CA THR A 12 -7.36 -6.23 -12.73
C THR A 12 -7.52 -5.85 -11.27
N ARG A 13 -8.75 -5.74 -10.82
CA ARG A 13 -9.04 -5.41 -9.44
C ARG A 13 -9.11 -6.67 -8.60
N LEU A 14 -8.41 -6.64 -7.48
CA LEU A 14 -8.59 -7.63 -6.43
C LEU A 14 -9.66 -7.10 -5.48
N THR A 15 -10.71 -7.88 -5.30
CA THR A 15 -11.77 -7.53 -4.35
C THR A 15 -11.82 -8.57 -3.26
N PHE A 16 -11.73 -8.13 -2.01
CA PHE A 16 -11.75 -8.99 -0.85
C PHE A 16 -12.75 -8.46 0.17
N ASP A 17 -13.53 -9.36 0.76
CA ASP A 17 -14.34 -9.01 1.92
C ASP A 17 -13.56 -9.43 3.16
N TYR A 18 -12.87 -8.49 3.76
CA TYR A 18 -12.06 -8.73 4.94
C TYR A 18 -12.88 -8.84 6.24
N THR A 19 -14.17 -8.52 6.19
CA THR A 19 -15.01 -8.53 7.38
C THR A 19 -15.51 -9.93 7.73
N GLN A 20 -15.60 -10.82 6.75
CA GLN A 20 -16.15 -12.16 6.93
C GLN A 20 -15.22 -13.23 6.40
N THR A 21 -14.01 -13.27 6.94
CA THR A 21 -12.98 -14.22 6.48
C THR A 21 -13.40 -15.68 6.62
N LYS A 22 -14.27 -16.00 7.57
CA LYS A 22 -14.74 -17.38 7.79
C LYS A 22 -15.63 -17.87 6.65
N ASN A 23 -16.30 -16.96 5.95
CA ASN A 23 -17.23 -17.30 4.90
C ASN A 23 -16.64 -17.21 3.50
N LEU A 24 -15.34 -16.90 3.40
CA LEU A 24 -14.67 -16.82 2.13
C LEU A 24 -14.43 -18.20 1.54
N SER A 25 -14.53 -18.30 0.22
CA SER A 25 -14.19 -19.53 -0.49
C SER A 25 -12.68 -19.83 -0.39
N ALA A 26 -12.30 -21.06 -0.67
CA ALA A 26 -10.89 -21.46 -0.69
C ALA A 26 -10.09 -20.61 -1.70
N ILE A 27 -10.69 -20.30 -2.85
CA ILE A 27 -10.06 -19.48 -3.88
C ILE A 27 -9.81 -18.07 -3.36
N GLN A 28 -10.80 -17.48 -2.68
CA GLN A 28 -10.66 -16.13 -2.13
C GLN A 28 -9.61 -16.09 -1.03
N LYS A 29 -9.59 -17.08 -0.16
CA LYS A 29 -8.56 -17.17 0.89
C LYS A 29 -7.18 -17.29 0.29
N ASP A 30 -7.02 -18.06 -0.78
CA ASP A 30 -5.75 -18.18 -1.47
C ASP A 30 -5.29 -16.85 -2.06
N LYS A 31 -6.20 -16.09 -2.68
CA LYS A 31 -5.89 -14.75 -3.20
C LYS A 31 -5.40 -13.83 -2.10
N ILE A 32 -6.02 -13.87 -0.92
CA ILE A 32 -5.60 -13.06 0.22
C ILE A 32 -4.18 -13.45 0.67
N ARG A 33 -3.87 -14.74 0.71
CA ARG A 33 -2.53 -15.22 1.06
C ARG A 33 -1.48 -14.78 0.06
N VAL A 34 -1.78 -14.91 -1.23
CA VAL A 34 -0.85 -14.50 -2.30
C VAL A 34 -0.62 -12.99 -2.23
N HIS A 35 -1.68 -12.22 -2.12
CA HIS A 35 -1.60 -10.75 -2.02
C HIS A 35 -0.81 -10.33 -0.77
N GLY A 36 -1.07 -10.96 0.37
CA GLY A 36 -0.33 -10.70 1.60
C GLY A 36 1.15 -11.06 1.50
N SER A 37 1.47 -12.16 0.80
CA SER A 37 2.86 -12.55 0.58
C SER A 37 3.59 -11.57 -0.33
N GLN A 38 2.92 -11.06 -1.36
CA GLN A 38 3.47 -10.03 -2.23
C GLN A 38 3.75 -8.74 -1.42
N ALA A 39 2.80 -8.33 -0.60
CA ALA A 39 2.97 -7.16 0.26
C ALA A 39 4.13 -7.34 1.24
N GLU A 40 4.25 -8.52 1.84
CA GLU A 40 5.34 -8.84 2.75
C GLU A 40 6.69 -8.74 2.06
N ASN A 41 6.80 -9.26 0.84
CA ASN A 41 8.02 -9.16 0.04
C ASN A 41 8.37 -7.71 -0.27
N LEU A 42 7.37 -6.89 -0.60
CA LEU A 42 7.59 -5.47 -0.86
C LEU A 42 8.04 -4.73 0.39
N LEU A 43 7.45 -5.04 1.55
CA LEU A 43 7.85 -4.42 2.82
C LEU A 43 9.27 -4.80 3.24
N LYS A 44 9.76 -5.95 2.79
CA LYS A 44 11.14 -6.40 3.05
C LYS A 44 12.12 -5.91 2.00
N ASN A 45 11.65 -5.33 0.92
CA ASN A 45 12.49 -4.88 -0.16
C ASN A 45 13.20 -3.59 0.24
N LYS A 46 14.53 -3.68 0.34
CA LYS A 46 15.37 -2.58 0.77
C LYS A 46 15.33 -1.41 -0.21
N ASP A 47 15.34 -1.70 -1.50
CA ASP A 47 15.34 -0.66 -2.53
C ASP A 47 14.01 0.10 -2.53
N LEU A 48 12.91 -0.61 -2.40
CA LEU A 48 11.60 0.04 -2.29
C LEU A 48 11.55 0.95 -1.06
N ALA A 49 12.03 0.45 0.09
CA ALA A 49 12.06 1.24 1.32
C ALA A 49 12.90 2.51 1.15
N MET A 50 14.04 2.39 0.48
CA MET A 50 14.91 3.54 0.21
C MET A 50 14.26 4.56 -0.71
N PHE A 51 13.60 4.11 -1.77
CA PHE A 51 12.87 5.00 -2.68
C PHE A 51 11.74 5.74 -1.97
N ILE A 52 10.97 5.04 -1.17
CA ILE A 52 9.89 5.66 -0.39
C ILE A 52 10.47 6.71 0.56
N HIS A 53 11.55 6.37 1.25
CA HIS A 53 12.21 7.26 2.19
C HIS A 53 12.71 8.54 1.51
N HIS A 54 13.44 8.38 0.40
CA HIS A 54 13.93 9.52 -0.37
C HIS A 54 12.80 10.40 -0.90
N PHE A 55 11.75 9.79 -1.39
CA PHE A 55 10.61 10.54 -1.91
C PHE A 55 9.92 11.35 -0.80
N LYS A 56 9.75 10.76 0.38
CA LYS A 56 9.18 11.47 1.53
C LYS A 56 10.06 12.65 1.95
N PHE A 57 11.37 12.47 1.98
CA PHE A 57 12.28 13.56 2.29
C PHE A 57 12.22 14.67 1.27
N GLN A 58 12.18 14.32 -0.01
CA GLN A 58 12.07 15.29 -1.09
C GLN A 58 10.79 16.13 -0.94
N LEU A 59 9.67 15.49 -0.66
CA LEU A 59 8.40 16.20 -0.45
C LEU A 59 8.45 17.08 0.80
N ALA A 60 9.06 16.61 1.87
CA ALA A 60 9.22 17.39 3.09
C ALA A 60 10.09 18.63 2.84
N ASP A 61 11.16 18.51 2.06
CA ASP A 61 12.02 19.62 1.70
C ASP A 61 11.27 20.62 0.83
N GLU A 62 10.50 20.16 -0.12
CA GLU A 62 9.65 21.02 -0.95
C GLU A 62 8.65 21.78 -0.10
N LEU A 63 7.99 21.10 0.84
CA LEU A 63 7.03 21.72 1.75
C LEU A 63 7.71 22.81 2.58
N ALA A 64 8.88 22.51 3.14
CA ALA A 64 9.64 23.44 3.96
C ALA A 64 10.15 24.66 3.16
N SER A 65 10.29 24.53 1.85
CA SER A 65 10.79 25.60 1.00
C SER A 65 9.73 26.65 0.67
N ILE A 66 8.45 26.34 0.89
CA ILE A 66 7.36 27.27 0.61
C ILE A 66 7.33 28.31 1.74
N ARG A 67 7.61 29.57 1.38
CA ARG A 67 7.75 30.65 2.35
C ARG A 67 6.56 31.59 2.37
N GLY A 68 5.81 31.67 1.27
CA GLY A 68 4.70 32.59 1.14
C GLY A 68 3.43 32.06 1.80
N HIS A 69 2.44 32.95 1.89
CA HIS A 69 1.13 32.65 2.46
C HIS A 69 -0.02 32.96 1.50
N GLY A 70 0.30 33.17 0.21
CA GLY A 70 -0.71 33.41 -0.81
C GLY A 70 -1.51 32.16 -1.13
N LEU A 71 -2.52 32.34 -1.98
CA LEU A 71 -3.41 31.24 -2.36
C LEU A 71 -2.64 30.12 -3.07
N ASP A 72 -1.73 30.48 -3.99
CA ASP A 72 -0.93 29.50 -4.74
C ASP A 72 0.00 28.72 -3.80
N ASP A 73 0.61 29.42 -2.83
CA ASP A 73 1.49 28.79 -1.84
C ASP A 73 0.72 27.78 -0.99
N ASN A 74 -0.47 28.13 -0.55
CA ASN A 74 -1.30 27.26 0.25
C ASN A 74 -1.81 26.05 -0.55
N THR A 75 -2.15 26.26 -1.82
CA THR A 75 -2.54 25.17 -2.73
C THR A 75 -1.40 24.19 -2.89
N GLN A 76 -0.18 24.67 -3.03
CA GLN A 76 1.01 23.84 -3.13
C GLN A 76 1.26 23.03 -1.86
N ARG A 77 1.10 23.64 -0.69
CA ARG A 77 1.22 22.94 0.60
C ARG A 77 0.22 21.79 0.72
N ILE A 78 -1.02 22.05 0.32
CA ILE A 78 -2.06 21.04 0.35
C ILE A 78 -1.71 19.87 -0.58
N ALA A 79 -1.26 20.17 -1.80
CA ALA A 79 -0.89 19.15 -2.77
C ALA A 79 0.24 18.25 -2.24
N ILE A 80 1.29 18.85 -1.69
CA ILE A 80 2.43 18.10 -1.15
C ILE A 80 2.00 17.27 0.07
N SER A 81 1.19 17.86 0.95
CA SER A 81 0.67 17.14 2.11
C SER A 81 -0.16 15.93 1.70
N ASN A 82 -0.97 16.07 0.64
CA ASN A 82 -1.76 14.95 0.11
C ASN A 82 -0.87 13.86 -0.48
N GLU A 83 0.24 14.23 -1.13
CA GLU A 83 1.20 13.24 -1.64
C GLU A 83 1.84 12.45 -0.49
N LEU A 84 2.21 13.12 0.60
CA LEU A 84 2.75 12.46 1.79
C LEU A 84 1.75 11.49 2.41
N VAL A 85 0.50 11.90 2.53
CA VAL A 85 -0.58 11.04 3.02
C VAL A 85 -0.75 9.84 2.10
N GLY A 86 -0.70 10.04 0.78
CA GLY A 86 -0.83 8.97 -0.20
C GLY A 86 0.27 7.92 -0.06
N ILE A 87 1.49 8.34 0.19
CA ILE A 87 2.61 7.40 0.43
C ILE A 87 2.37 6.58 1.70
N ASP A 88 1.97 7.24 2.79
CA ASP A 88 1.67 6.54 4.04
C ASP A 88 0.51 5.58 3.86
N ASP A 89 -0.51 5.96 3.12
CA ASP A 89 -1.64 5.09 2.80
C ASP A 89 -1.20 3.88 1.99
N PHE A 90 -0.29 4.07 1.04
CA PHE A 90 0.27 2.96 0.27
C PHE A 90 0.99 1.96 1.18
N VAL A 91 1.88 2.44 2.04
CA VAL A 91 2.61 1.57 2.97
C VAL A 91 1.64 0.86 3.91
N ASN A 92 0.64 1.58 4.41
CA ASN A 92 -0.37 1.00 5.28
C ASN A 92 -1.21 -0.07 4.56
N SER A 93 -1.44 0.08 3.25
CA SER A 93 -2.14 -0.94 2.47
C SER A 93 -1.35 -2.23 2.40
N LEU A 94 -0.02 -2.14 2.28
CA LEU A 94 0.85 -3.32 2.32
C LEU A 94 0.78 -4.01 3.69
N LYS A 95 0.87 -3.23 4.75
CA LYS A 95 0.78 -3.76 6.12
C LYS A 95 -0.56 -4.44 6.39
N ARG A 96 -1.63 -3.86 5.85
CA ARG A 96 -2.98 -4.40 5.98
C ARG A 96 -3.11 -5.75 5.26
N ALA A 97 -2.53 -5.86 4.07
CA ALA A 97 -2.53 -7.12 3.32
C ALA A 97 -1.81 -8.23 4.12
N VAL A 98 -0.69 -7.92 4.74
CA VAL A 98 0.03 -8.86 5.59
C VAL A 98 -0.81 -9.25 6.81
N TYR A 99 -1.46 -8.28 7.42
CA TYR A 99 -2.35 -8.53 8.56
C TYR A 99 -3.44 -9.54 8.21
N HIS A 100 -4.11 -9.35 7.08
CA HIS A 100 -5.19 -10.24 6.67
C HIS A 100 -4.69 -11.64 6.31
N LYS A 101 -3.51 -11.73 5.68
CA LYS A 101 -2.85 -13.02 5.44
C LYS A 101 -2.60 -13.76 6.75
N ASN A 102 -2.02 -13.07 7.72
CA ASN A 102 -1.69 -13.66 9.02
C ASN A 102 -2.94 -14.08 9.79
N ARG A 103 -3.99 -13.29 9.67
CA ARG A 103 -5.27 -13.60 10.29
C ARG A 103 -5.87 -14.90 9.73
N LEU A 104 -5.77 -15.12 8.42
CA LEU A 104 -6.22 -16.38 7.81
C LEU A 104 -5.39 -17.56 8.32
N GLY A 105 -4.09 -17.38 8.46
CA GLY A 105 -3.22 -18.42 9.00
C GLY A 105 -3.62 -18.81 10.40
N ASN A 106 -3.92 -17.84 11.24
CA ASN A 106 -4.35 -18.08 12.62
C ASN A 106 -5.71 -18.77 12.69
N GLU A 107 -6.64 -18.37 11.84
CA GLU A 107 -7.97 -18.98 11.79
C GLU A 107 -7.93 -20.42 11.31
N GLN A 108 -6.95 -20.78 10.50
CA GLN A 108 -6.78 -22.12 9.97
C GLN A 108 -5.92 -23.02 10.85
N SER A 109 -5.34 -22.49 11.91
CA SER A 109 -4.52 -23.22 12.83
C SER A 109 -5.40 -24.20 13.62
N PRO A 110 -5.14 -25.50 13.58
CA PRO A 110 -6.03 -26.46 14.25
C PRO A 110 -5.94 -26.42 15.73
N GLU A 111 -5.29 -25.87 16.41
CA GLU A 111 -5.34 -25.78 17.71
C GLU A 111 -5.48 -25.46 18.27
N ALA A 112 -5.74 -25.41 18.04
CA ALA A 112 -6.04 -25.11 18.17
C ALA A 112 -5.89 -24.99 19.33
#